data_a3d06fb5fc05b6da2758ea27508a06e5
#
_entry.id   a3d06fb5fc05b6da2758ea27508a06e5
#
_cell.length_a   1.000
_cell.length_b   1.000
_cell.length_c   1.000
_cell.angle_alpha   90.00
_cell.angle_beta   90.00
_cell.angle_gamma   90.00
#
_symmetry.space_group_name_H-M   'P 1'
#
loop_
_entity.id
_entity.type
_entity.pdbx_description
1 polymer ?
#
loop_
_entity_poly.entity_id
_entity_poly.type
_entity_poly.pdbx_seq_one_letter_code
_entity_poly.pdbx_strand_id
1 'polypeptide(L)'
;GLGDSEGLWNTIEITDINNDGMKDILAGNVGLNSKLKADLSKPINLFLDDFDNNGQIDPIIFYTLFGKYLTFSSKNKLTEQIPAIKKKYISYKEFSKVETIEDLTGKSEDEILEIKSIKELRSMLYLGSKEGFKKIPLPKEAQMSNIQDFIVESIDGNVKVKFVGNHYDYVTELGKNMS
;
A
#
# COMPACT_ATOMS: atom_id res chain seq x y z
N GLY A 1 -19.98 -0.98 0.63
CA GLY A 1 -19.28 -1.27 -0.60
C GLY A 1 -17.77 -1.42 -0.42
N LEU A 2 -17.06 -1.59 -1.52
CA LEU A 2 -15.59 -1.74 -1.52
C LEU A 2 -14.86 -0.39 -1.70
N GLY A 3 -15.55 0.73 -1.73
CA GLY A 3 -14.94 2.06 -1.67
C GLY A 3 -14.03 2.19 -0.45
N ASP A 4 -13.01 3.00 -0.51
CA ASP A 4 -11.98 3.17 0.53
C ASP A 4 -11.27 1.85 0.91
N SER A 5 -11.07 0.96 -0.07
CA SER A 5 -10.30 -0.26 0.11
C SER A 5 -9.08 -0.31 -0.82
N GLU A 6 -8.57 0.82 -1.22
CA GLU A 6 -7.34 0.92 -2.01
C GLU A 6 -6.18 0.40 -1.18
N GLY A 7 -5.55 -0.67 -1.65
CA GLY A 7 -4.50 -1.40 -0.96
C GLY A 7 -3.47 -1.98 -1.92
N LEU A 8 -2.46 -2.64 -1.36
CA LEU A 8 -1.46 -3.42 -2.11
C LEU A 8 -1.91 -4.89 -2.16
N TRP A 9 -3.04 -5.13 -2.83
CA TRP A 9 -3.65 -6.44 -2.93
C TRP A 9 -2.85 -7.37 -3.84
N ASN A 10 -2.54 -8.58 -3.35
CA ASN A 10 -1.76 -9.57 -4.08
C ASN A 10 -2.60 -10.73 -4.59
N THR A 11 -3.61 -11.12 -3.81
CA THR A 11 -4.46 -12.26 -4.12
C THR A 11 -5.88 -12.05 -3.61
N ILE A 12 -6.82 -12.69 -4.29
CA ILE A 12 -8.25 -12.68 -3.94
C ILE A 12 -8.79 -14.11 -4.09
N GLU A 13 -9.49 -14.59 -3.05
CA GLU A 13 -10.27 -15.83 -3.10
C GLU A 13 -11.74 -15.51 -2.84
N ILE A 14 -12.63 -16.03 -3.67
CA ILE A 14 -14.08 -15.77 -3.58
C ILE A 14 -14.81 -17.08 -3.26
N THR A 15 -15.38 -17.14 -2.07
CA THR A 15 -16.09 -18.32 -1.57
C THR A 15 -17.16 -17.92 -0.56
N ASP A 16 -17.99 -18.84 -0.14
CA ASP A 16 -18.94 -18.67 0.96
C ASP A 16 -18.28 -19.19 2.24
N ILE A 17 -17.73 -18.28 3.04
CA ILE A 17 -16.92 -18.62 4.25
C ILE A 17 -17.84 -19.02 5.41
N ASN A 18 -19.02 -18.41 5.52
CA ASN A 18 -19.92 -18.58 6.65
C ASN A 18 -21.11 -19.51 6.35
N ASN A 19 -21.18 -20.07 5.13
CA ASN A 19 -22.25 -20.94 4.63
C ASN A 19 -23.64 -20.29 4.65
N ASP A 20 -23.73 -18.98 4.36
CA ASP A 20 -24.99 -18.25 4.28
C ASP A 20 -25.58 -18.19 2.86
N GLY A 21 -24.90 -18.76 1.88
CA GLY A 21 -25.27 -18.80 0.48
C GLY A 21 -24.83 -17.57 -0.31
N MET A 22 -24.13 -16.62 0.30
CA MET A 22 -23.57 -15.45 -0.35
C MET A 22 -22.07 -15.59 -0.55
N LYS A 23 -21.53 -14.88 -1.54
CA LYS A 23 -20.09 -14.91 -1.79
C LYS A 23 -19.38 -13.88 -0.92
N ASP A 24 -18.34 -14.34 -0.26
CA ASP A 24 -17.39 -13.55 0.51
C ASP A 24 -16.09 -13.39 -0.27
N ILE A 25 -15.26 -12.42 0.11
CA ILE A 25 -13.96 -12.17 -0.50
C ILE A 25 -12.89 -12.23 0.59
N LEU A 26 -11.94 -13.16 0.44
CA LEU A 26 -10.67 -13.11 1.13
C LEU A 26 -9.69 -12.32 0.26
N ALA A 27 -9.08 -11.29 0.80
CA ALA A 27 -8.14 -10.44 0.08
C ALA A 27 -6.79 -10.39 0.83
N GLY A 28 -5.75 -10.89 0.18
CA GLY A 28 -4.39 -10.89 0.68
C GLY A 28 -3.67 -9.57 0.35
N ASN A 29 -3.05 -8.98 1.35
CA ASN A 29 -2.34 -7.71 1.28
C ASN A 29 -0.94 -7.87 1.88
N VAL A 30 -0.14 -6.80 1.91
CA VAL A 30 1.22 -6.80 2.48
C VAL A 30 1.26 -6.99 3.99
N GLY A 31 0.13 -6.80 4.68
CA GLY A 31 0.03 -6.94 6.13
C GLY A 31 0.61 -5.74 6.90
N LEU A 32 0.69 -5.92 8.23
CA LEU A 32 1.09 -4.84 9.15
C LEU A 32 2.53 -4.92 9.64
N ASN A 33 3.24 -6.02 9.33
CA ASN A 33 4.63 -6.23 9.73
C ASN A 33 5.62 -5.57 8.75
N SER A 34 5.39 -4.30 8.43
CA SER A 34 6.29 -3.50 7.61
C SER A 34 6.41 -2.10 8.20
N LYS A 35 7.40 -1.32 7.74
CA LYS A 35 7.52 0.10 8.12
C LYS A 35 6.43 0.97 7.51
N LEU A 36 5.79 0.51 6.44
CA LEU A 36 4.67 1.22 5.82
C LEU A 36 3.47 1.18 6.77
N LYS A 37 2.83 2.32 6.93
CA LYS A 37 1.58 2.48 7.67
C LYS A 37 0.65 3.32 6.80
N ALA A 38 -0.59 2.88 6.68
CA ALA A 38 -1.63 3.59 5.95
C ALA A 38 -2.98 3.43 6.63
N ASP A 39 -3.76 4.46 6.59
CA ASP A 39 -5.17 4.50 6.94
C ASP A 39 -5.88 5.62 6.15
N LEU A 40 -7.19 5.79 6.38
CA LEU A 40 -7.99 6.82 5.70
C LEU A 40 -7.49 8.25 5.96
N SER A 41 -6.89 8.51 7.13
CA SER A 41 -6.39 9.83 7.52
C SER A 41 -4.95 10.09 7.08
N LYS A 42 -4.20 9.01 6.85
CA LYS A 42 -2.77 9.04 6.50
C LYS A 42 -2.48 8.00 5.42
N PRO A 43 -2.97 8.20 4.21
CA PRO A 43 -2.71 7.30 3.09
C PRO A 43 -1.23 7.34 2.69
N ILE A 44 -0.78 6.29 2.02
CA ILE A 44 0.43 6.34 1.21
C ILE A 44 0.01 6.87 -0.15
N ASN A 45 0.65 7.93 -0.63
CA ASN A 45 0.34 8.53 -1.92
C ASN A 45 1.46 8.24 -2.92
N LEU A 46 1.05 7.83 -4.12
CA LEU A 46 1.89 7.75 -5.31
C LEU A 46 1.51 8.88 -6.24
N PHE A 47 2.43 9.80 -6.45
CA PHE A 47 2.32 10.90 -7.40
C PHE A 47 2.98 10.51 -8.72
N LEU A 48 2.28 10.69 -9.81
CA LEU A 48 2.70 10.35 -11.17
C LEU A 48 2.63 11.60 -12.05
N ASP A 49 3.78 12.09 -12.48
CA ASP A 49 3.88 13.23 -13.39
C ASP A 49 5.26 13.23 -14.07
N ASP A 50 5.44 13.99 -15.12
CA ASP A 50 6.74 14.34 -15.69
C ASP A 50 7.28 15.58 -14.94
N PHE A 51 8.02 15.33 -13.84
CA PHE A 51 8.48 16.41 -12.96
C PHE A 51 9.70 17.16 -13.47
N ASP A 52 10.43 16.62 -14.43
CA ASP A 52 11.60 17.29 -15.02
C ASP A 52 11.42 17.66 -16.50
N ASN A 53 10.24 17.42 -17.06
CA ASN A 53 9.83 17.69 -18.45
C ASN A 53 10.72 16.95 -19.47
N ASN A 54 11.09 15.70 -19.16
CA ASN A 54 11.86 14.85 -20.06
C ASN A 54 11.00 13.94 -20.96
N GLY A 55 9.68 13.98 -20.80
CA GLY A 55 8.69 13.17 -21.54
C GLY A 55 8.44 11.79 -20.93
N GLN A 56 8.96 11.50 -19.73
CA GLN A 56 8.74 10.27 -18.99
C GLN A 56 8.03 10.56 -17.67
N ILE A 57 7.19 9.63 -17.24
CA ILE A 57 6.49 9.75 -15.95
C ILE A 57 7.43 9.35 -14.81
N ASP A 58 7.55 10.24 -13.84
CA ASP A 58 8.32 10.04 -12.60
C ASP A 58 7.40 9.60 -11.46
N PRO A 59 7.49 8.37 -10.95
CA PRO A 59 6.75 7.96 -9.76
C PRO A 59 7.43 8.45 -8.49
N ILE A 60 6.68 9.18 -7.66
CA ILE A 60 7.14 9.63 -6.33
C ILE A 60 6.16 9.12 -5.28
N ILE A 61 6.67 8.39 -4.29
CA ILE A 61 5.86 7.88 -3.17
C ILE A 61 6.14 8.69 -1.92
N PHE A 62 5.05 9.14 -1.28
CA PHE A 62 5.06 9.69 0.06
C PHE A 62 4.30 8.80 1.03
N TYR A 63 4.76 8.72 2.27
CA TYR A 63 4.14 7.97 3.34
C TYR A 63 4.37 8.62 4.70
N THR A 64 3.57 8.27 5.70
CA THR A 64 3.75 8.76 7.07
C THR A 64 4.63 7.82 7.87
N LEU A 65 5.71 8.34 8.45
CA LEU A 65 6.57 7.62 9.39
C LEU A 65 6.84 8.49 10.62
N PHE A 66 6.59 7.95 11.83
CA PHE A 66 6.73 8.68 13.10
C PHE A 66 6.02 10.04 13.12
N GLY A 67 4.85 10.11 12.49
CA GLY A 67 4.03 11.33 12.44
C GLY A 67 4.48 12.38 11.39
N LYS A 68 5.54 12.09 10.61
CA LYS A 68 6.00 12.94 9.52
C LYS A 68 5.65 12.35 8.19
N TYR A 69 5.25 13.19 7.24
CA TYR A 69 5.02 12.82 5.85
C TYR A 69 6.34 12.94 5.10
N LEU A 70 6.81 11.85 4.53
CA LEU A 70 8.18 11.71 4.00
C LEU A 70 8.15 11.00 2.65
N THR A 71 9.14 11.29 1.81
CA THR A 71 9.38 10.51 0.59
C THR A 71 9.85 9.10 0.93
N PHE A 72 9.34 8.09 0.22
CA PHE A 72 9.79 6.71 0.34
C PHE A 72 11.24 6.54 -0.16
N SER A 73 11.53 7.13 -1.31
CA SER A 73 12.87 7.13 -1.90
C SER A 73 13.78 8.14 -1.20
N SER A 74 15.06 7.77 -1.06
CA SER A 74 16.07 8.66 -0.52
C SER A 74 16.34 9.86 -1.44
N LYS A 75 16.92 10.95 -0.89
CA LYS A 75 17.36 12.09 -1.67
C LYS A 75 18.20 11.69 -2.89
N ASN A 76 19.16 10.75 -2.72
CA ASN A 76 20.03 10.34 -3.81
C ASN A 76 19.26 9.69 -4.96
N LYS A 77 18.35 8.74 -4.66
CA LYS A 77 17.51 8.10 -5.68
C LYS A 77 16.64 9.12 -6.41
N LEU A 78 16.01 10.04 -5.67
CA LEU A 78 15.18 11.08 -6.29
C LEU A 78 16.01 12.05 -7.15
N THR A 79 17.25 12.36 -6.75
CA THR A 79 18.11 13.24 -7.58
C THR A 79 18.69 12.54 -8.81
N GLU A 80 18.78 11.21 -8.82
CA GLU A 80 19.09 10.41 -10.01
C GLU A 80 17.93 10.39 -10.99
N GLN A 81 16.71 10.26 -10.47
CA GLN A 81 15.46 10.26 -11.25
C GLN A 81 15.12 11.66 -11.77
N ILE A 82 15.18 12.68 -10.91
CA ILE A 82 14.80 14.06 -11.19
C ILE A 82 15.96 15.00 -10.85
N PRO A 83 16.85 15.30 -11.80
CA PRO A 83 18.07 16.09 -11.52
C PRO A 83 17.82 17.49 -10.95
N ALA A 84 16.64 18.08 -11.19
CA ALA A 84 16.25 19.38 -10.63
C ALA A 84 16.23 19.39 -9.10
N ILE A 85 15.89 18.27 -8.45
CA ILE A 85 15.89 18.11 -7.00
C ILE A 85 17.29 18.33 -6.41
N LYS A 86 18.35 17.90 -7.11
CA LYS A 86 19.74 18.12 -6.68
C LYS A 86 20.10 19.60 -6.58
N LYS A 87 19.59 20.42 -7.48
CA LYS A 87 19.81 21.88 -7.47
C LYS A 87 19.04 22.56 -6.35
N LYS A 88 17.82 22.10 -6.08
CA LYS A 88 16.93 22.66 -5.05
C LYS A 88 17.39 22.30 -3.62
N TYR A 89 17.85 21.05 -3.41
CA TYR A 89 18.24 20.54 -2.10
C TYR A 89 19.73 20.11 -2.11
N ILE A 90 20.63 21.00 -1.73
CA ILE A 90 22.06 20.74 -1.71
C ILE A 90 22.42 19.73 -0.61
N SER A 91 21.84 19.87 0.58
CA SER A 91 22.12 19.03 1.74
C SER A 91 20.96 18.12 2.13
N TYR A 92 21.26 17.04 2.88
CA TYR A 92 20.21 16.21 3.49
C TYR A 92 19.40 16.98 4.55
N LYS A 93 20.01 17.95 5.23
CA LYS A 93 19.33 18.80 6.20
C LYS A 93 18.24 19.67 5.55
N GLU A 94 18.48 20.16 4.35
CA GLU A 94 17.47 20.89 3.59
C GLU A 94 16.37 19.94 3.07
N PHE A 95 16.77 18.80 2.53
CA PHE A 95 15.85 17.78 2.03
C PHE A 95 14.94 17.21 3.13
N SER A 96 15.43 17.10 4.38
CA SER A 96 14.62 16.62 5.52
C SER A 96 13.48 17.54 5.95
N LYS A 97 13.36 18.73 5.33
CA LYS A 97 12.24 19.66 5.53
C LYS A 97 11.13 19.49 4.51
N VAL A 98 11.31 18.61 3.54
CA VAL A 98 10.26 18.28 2.54
C VAL A 98 9.13 17.55 3.25
N GLU A 99 7.92 18.12 3.22
CA GLU A 99 6.72 17.56 3.82
C GLU A 99 5.57 17.39 2.79
N THR A 100 5.72 17.96 1.58
CA THR A 100 4.72 17.88 0.53
C THR A 100 5.34 17.61 -0.84
N ILE A 101 4.54 17.18 -1.79
CA ILE A 101 4.97 17.06 -3.19
C ILE A 101 5.34 18.43 -3.77
N GLU A 102 4.64 19.48 -3.37
CA GLU A 102 4.91 20.85 -3.80
C GLU A 102 6.28 21.33 -3.27
N ASP A 103 6.62 21.03 -1.99
CA ASP A 103 7.97 21.31 -1.48
C ASP A 103 9.02 20.65 -2.35
N LEU A 104 8.81 19.39 -2.73
CA LEU A 104 9.79 18.62 -3.48
C LEU A 104 9.94 19.11 -4.92
N THR A 105 8.84 19.26 -5.64
CA THR A 105 8.80 19.46 -7.10
C THR A 105 8.47 20.88 -7.51
N GLY A 106 7.74 21.62 -6.69
CA GLY A 106 7.17 22.93 -7.01
C GLY A 106 5.82 22.89 -7.69
N LYS A 107 5.23 21.69 -7.92
CA LYS A 107 3.86 21.51 -8.43
C LYS A 107 2.93 21.19 -7.26
N SER A 108 1.78 21.85 -7.20
CA SER A 108 0.70 21.53 -6.25
C SER A 108 -0.02 20.25 -6.66
N GLU A 109 -0.77 19.63 -5.72
CA GLU A 109 -1.45 18.33 -5.97
C GLU A 109 -2.46 18.40 -7.13
N ASP A 110 -3.11 19.55 -7.34
CA ASP A 110 -4.06 19.78 -8.43
C ASP A 110 -3.40 19.92 -9.81
N GLU A 111 -2.10 20.14 -9.87
CA GLU A 111 -1.30 20.18 -11.10
C GLU A 111 -0.72 18.82 -11.49
N ILE A 112 -0.78 17.81 -10.58
CA ILE A 112 -0.23 16.48 -10.81
C ILE A 112 -1.12 15.66 -11.75
N LEU A 113 -0.50 15.00 -12.72
CA LEU A 113 -1.21 14.22 -13.73
C LEU A 113 -2.10 13.12 -13.13
N GLU A 114 -1.58 12.36 -12.17
CA GLU A 114 -2.32 11.28 -11.48
C GLU A 114 -1.81 11.09 -10.05
N ILE A 115 -2.75 10.93 -9.10
CA ILE A 115 -2.46 10.59 -7.71
C ILE A 115 -3.21 9.30 -7.36
N LYS A 116 -2.46 8.28 -6.90
CA LYS A 116 -3.02 7.04 -6.35
C LYS A 116 -2.75 6.99 -4.86
N SER A 117 -3.76 6.58 -4.09
CA SER A 117 -3.65 6.48 -2.63
C SER A 117 -3.83 5.03 -2.18
N ILE A 118 -3.06 4.61 -1.18
CA ILE A 118 -3.20 3.33 -0.49
C ILE A 118 -3.68 3.64 0.92
N LYS A 119 -4.83 3.09 1.29
CA LYS A 119 -5.49 3.34 2.58
C LYS A 119 -5.56 2.09 3.44
N GLU A 120 -5.39 0.90 2.84
CA GLU A 120 -5.49 -0.38 3.52
C GLU A 120 -4.28 -1.27 3.23
N LEU A 121 -3.61 -1.72 4.28
CA LEU A 121 -2.47 -2.66 4.20
C LEU A 121 -2.79 -4.03 4.82
N ARG A 122 -3.90 -4.13 5.57
CA ARG A 122 -4.31 -5.38 6.19
C ARG A 122 -4.85 -6.36 5.16
N SER A 123 -4.56 -7.62 5.36
CA SER A 123 -5.31 -8.69 4.70
C SER A 123 -6.70 -8.76 5.30
N MET A 124 -7.74 -8.88 4.45
CA MET A 124 -9.14 -8.66 4.83
C MET A 124 -10.04 -9.81 4.41
N LEU A 125 -11.10 -10.00 5.19
CA LEU A 125 -12.29 -10.72 4.80
C LEU A 125 -13.40 -9.69 4.57
N TYR A 126 -14.05 -9.75 3.42
CA TYR A 126 -15.24 -8.99 3.09
C TYR A 126 -16.41 -9.96 3.06
N LEU A 127 -17.22 -9.97 4.12
CA LEU A 127 -18.43 -10.78 4.18
C LEU A 127 -19.52 -10.18 3.31
N GLY A 128 -20.00 -10.95 2.36
CA GLY A 128 -21.09 -10.59 1.47
C GLY A 128 -22.45 -10.55 2.20
N SER A 129 -23.29 -9.61 1.82
CA SER A 129 -24.65 -9.50 2.26
C SER A 129 -25.53 -8.85 1.19
N LYS A 130 -26.85 -8.88 1.35
CA LYS A 130 -27.76 -8.16 0.45
C LYS A 130 -27.54 -6.64 0.45
N GLU A 131 -26.94 -6.10 1.52
CA GLU A 131 -26.66 -4.68 1.70
C GLU A 131 -25.25 -4.29 1.24
N GLY A 132 -24.43 -5.27 0.85
CA GLY A 132 -23.04 -5.08 0.43
C GLY A 132 -22.05 -5.89 1.28
N PHE A 133 -20.83 -5.39 1.42
CA PHE A 133 -19.76 -6.11 2.10
C PHE A 133 -19.47 -5.52 3.49
N LYS A 134 -19.36 -6.41 4.50
CA LYS A 134 -18.83 -6.07 5.82
C LYS A 134 -17.34 -6.35 5.85
N LYS A 135 -16.53 -5.33 6.13
CA LYS A 135 -15.06 -5.41 6.20
C LYS A 135 -14.61 -5.98 7.56
N ILE A 136 -13.82 -7.04 7.55
CA ILE A 136 -13.29 -7.71 8.74
C ILE A 136 -11.79 -7.95 8.51
N PRO A 137 -10.87 -7.36 9.30
CA PRO A 137 -9.46 -7.70 9.21
C PRO A 137 -9.25 -9.17 9.54
N LEU A 138 -8.38 -9.85 8.78
CA LEU A 138 -7.94 -11.19 9.14
C LEU A 138 -7.17 -11.18 10.48
N PRO A 139 -7.04 -12.33 11.16
CA PRO A 139 -6.30 -12.45 12.42
C PRO A 139 -4.89 -11.89 12.34
N LYS A 140 -4.30 -11.57 13.50
CA LYS A 140 -2.96 -10.95 13.59
C LYS A 140 -1.88 -11.76 12.86
N GLU A 141 -1.98 -13.07 12.91
CA GLU A 141 -1.06 -13.99 12.23
C GLU A 141 -1.04 -13.78 10.71
N ALA A 142 -2.21 -13.50 10.12
CA ALA A 142 -2.36 -13.19 8.71
C ALA A 142 -1.86 -11.78 8.32
N GLN A 143 -1.48 -10.96 9.30
CA GLN A 143 -0.91 -9.62 9.09
C GLN A 143 0.62 -9.58 9.21
N MET A 144 1.24 -10.73 9.51
CA MET A 144 2.69 -10.79 9.76
C MET A 144 3.52 -10.79 8.49
N SER A 145 2.92 -11.19 7.36
CA SER A 145 3.57 -11.20 6.05
C SER A 145 2.59 -10.89 4.93
N ASN A 146 3.17 -10.64 3.76
CA ASN A 146 2.45 -10.46 2.53
C ASN A 146 1.78 -11.77 2.10
N ILE A 147 0.45 -11.85 2.12
CA ILE A 147 -0.28 -13.05 1.68
C ILE A 147 -0.26 -13.11 0.15
N GLN A 148 0.23 -14.23 -0.38
CA GLN A 148 0.36 -14.50 -1.81
C GLN A 148 -0.76 -15.39 -2.35
N ASP A 149 -1.31 -16.26 -1.49
CA ASP A 149 -2.37 -17.17 -1.90
C ASP A 149 -3.19 -17.68 -0.71
N PHE A 150 -4.42 -18.11 -1.00
CA PHE A 150 -5.34 -18.75 -0.08
C PHE A 150 -5.74 -20.13 -0.57
N ILE A 151 -5.93 -21.06 0.36
CA ILE A 151 -6.59 -22.35 0.12
C ILE A 151 -7.78 -22.43 1.07
N VAL A 152 -8.97 -22.59 0.52
CA VAL A 152 -10.20 -22.76 1.29
C VAL A 152 -10.69 -24.20 1.18
N GLU A 153 -10.82 -24.87 2.30
CA GLU A 153 -11.30 -26.25 2.41
C GLU A 153 -12.57 -26.29 3.25
N SER A 154 -13.55 -27.07 2.83
CA SER A 154 -14.73 -27.38 3.66
C SER A 154 -14.56 -28.78 4.22
N ILE A 155 -14.46 -28.92 5.56
CA ILE A 155 -14.30 -30.18 6.27
C ILE A 155 -15.40 -30.29 7.32
N ASP A 156 -16.25 -31.30 7.21
CA ASP A 156 -17.37 -31.55 8.13
C ASP A 156 -18.26 -30.32 8.37
N GLY A 157 -18.54 -29.56 7.31
CA GLY A 157 -19.37 -28.35 7.37
C GLY A 157 -18.64 -27.11 7.93
N ASN A 158 -17.39 -27.24 8.35
CA ASN A 158 -16.57 -26.12 8.79
C ASN A 158 -15.65 -25.65 7.65
N VAL A 159 -15.56 -24.35 7.47
CA VAL A 159 -14.63 -23.76 6.51
C VAL A 159 -13.27 -23.51 7.16
N LYS A 160 -12.23 -24.07 6.57
CA LYS A 160 -10.84 -23.89 6.98
C LYS A 160 -10.11 -23.08 5.91
N VAL A 161 -9.53 -21.97 6.31
CA VAL A 161 -8.68 -21.14 5.45
C VAL A 161 -7.23 -21.37 5.82
N LYS A 162 -6.43 -21.71 4.81
CA LYS A 162 -4.97 -21.70 4.88
C LYS A 162 -4.47 -20.57 4.01
N PHE A 163 -3.38 -19.96 4.36
CA PHE A 163 -2.72 -18.94 3.53
C PHE A 163 -1.22 -19.14 3.53
N VAL A 164 -0.57 -18.68 2.47
CA VAL A 164 0.88 -18.67 2.32
C VAL A 164 1.30 -17.26 1.96
N GLY A 165 2.44 -16.83 2.53
CA GLY A 165 2.89 -15.49 2.27
C GLY A 165 4.35 -15.29 2.66
N ASN A 166 5.24 -15.33 1.66
CA ASN A 166 6.59 -14.84 1.78
C ASN A 166 6.92 -14.05 0.53
N HIS A 167 7.54 -12.91 0.70
CA HIS A 167 8.00 -12.11 -0.41
C HIS A 167 9.47 -11.77 -0.19
N TYR A 168 10.31 -12.13 -1.15
CA TYR A 168 11.76 -11.98 -1.06
C TYR A 168 12.30 -10.84 -1.93
N ASP A 169 11.49 -10.33 -2.86
CA ASP A 169 11.87 -9.24 -3.77
C ASP A 169 11.57 -7.89 -3.13
N TYR A 170 12.40 -7.51 -2.17
CA TYR A 170 12.26 -6.21 -1.51
C TYR A 170 13.26 -5.18 -2.02
N VAL A 171 12.76 -3.98 -2.16
CA VAL A 171 13.64 -2.81 -2.14
C VAL A 171 14.24 -2.68 -0.74
N THR A 172 15.49 -2.25 -0.69
CA THR A 172 16.28 -2.14 0.56
C THR A 172 15.56 -1.34 1.65
N GLU A 173 14.69 -0.41 1.22
CA GLU A 173 13.93 0.48 2.09
C GLU A 173 12.84 -0.23 2.90
N LEU A 174 12.30 -1.36 2.43
CA LEU A 174 11.23 -2.10 3.12
C LEU A 174 11.75 -3.20 4.05
N GLY A 175 12.93 -3.76 3.77
CA GLY A 175 13.42 -4.93 4.48
C GLY A 175 12.71 -6.22 4.06
N LYS A 176 13.08 -7.35 4.66
CA LYS A 176 12.45 -8.66 4.40
C LYS A 176 11.36 -8.93 5.43
N ASN A 177 10.18 -9.34 4.97
CA ASN A 177 9.14 -9.91 5.83
C ASN A 177 9.15 -11.43 5.65
N MET A 178 9.39 -12.16 6.73
CA MET A 178 9.29 -13.61 6.77
C MET A 178 8.18 -13.97 7.75
N SER A 179 7.28 -14.84 7.32
CA SER A 179 6.27 -15.49 8.16
C SER A 179 6.73 -16.89 8.55
#